data_43b4f746f3faf9957719ca6475717aaa
#
_entry.id   43b4f746f3faf9957719ca6475717aaa
#
_cell.length_a   1.000
_cell.length_b   1.000
_cell.length_c   1.000
_cell.angle_alpha   90.00
_cell.angle_beta   90.00
_cell.angle_gamma   90.00
#
_symmetry.space_group_name_H-M   'P 1'
#
loop_
_entity.id
_entity.type
_entity.pdbx_description
1 polymer ?
#
loop_
_entity_poly.entity_id
_entity_poly.type
_entity_poly.pdbx_seq_one_letter_code
_entity_poly.pdbx_strand_id
1 'polypeptide(L)'
;VLFYVGQVLGGFFVINRAGELELRKYGNTPVLTVERKHRFTSSFSDFITRYTAVSSTNLRTQIAEYYALDPDDGLTMNLGVNPLLQFGLEETRRQLCENILNDLAVVNYVPFDSDTIGNPALDVGDILSFTGGQADATKYACITSNTIKIGGRQSIKCVGKNPKLSQAKSKNDKNISGLLAQIEAGKIGIHTFTNASAFTVADVDTKIISIEFATTEA
;
A
#
# COMPACT_ATOMS: atom_id res chain seq x y z
N VAL A 1 5.00 10.67 13.93
CA VAL A 1 5.89 11.48 13.07
C VAL A 1 6.77 10.58 12.22
N LEU A 2 7.59 9.67 12.80
CA LEU A 2 8.52 8.81 12.05
C LEU A 2 7.85 8.00 10.92
N PHE A 3 6.62 7.51 11.14
CA PHE A 3 5.85 6.80 10.11
C PHE A 3 5.68 7.64 8.83
N TYR A 4 5.26 8.89 8.95
CA TYR A 4 5.06 9.79 7.81
C TYR A 4 6.38 10.17 7.12
N VAL A 5 7.44 10.36 7.92
CA VAL A 5 8.78 10.62 7.38
C VAL A 5 9.28 9.39 6.61
N GLY A 6 9.11 8.19 7.17
CA GLY A 6 9.47 6.95 6.49
C GLY A 6 8.76 6.77 5.15
N GLN A 7 7.45 7.10 5.09
CA GLN A 7 6.68 7.05 3.84
C GLN A 7 7.28 7.99 2.76
N VAL A 8 7.59 9.24 3.13
CA VAL A 8 8.15 10.22 2.18
C VAL A 8 9.55 9.84 1.71
N LEU A 9 10.32 9.18 2.58
CA LEU A 9 11.65 8.68 2.25
C LEU A 9 11.65 7.31 1.55
N GLY A 10 10.48 6.77 1.22
CA GLY A 10 10.33 5.47 0.53
C GLY A 10 10.81 4.28 1.33
N GLY A 11 10.74 4.35 2.68
CA GLY A 11 11.24 3.31 3.56
C GLY A 11 10.49 3.22 4.89
N PHE A 12 11.10 2.57 5.85
CA PHE A 12 10.56 2.41 7.19
C PHE A 12 11.66 2.51 8.24
N PHE A 13 11.30 2.97 9.44
CA PHE A 13 12.24 3.09 10.55
C PHE A 13 12.21 1.83 11.41
N VAL A 14 13.39 1.39 11.80
CA VAL A 14 13.60 0.30 12.75
C VAL A 14 14.62 0.73 13.82
N ILE A 15 14.60 0.07 14.97
CA ILE A 15 15.69 0.15 15.93
C ILE A 15 16.65 -0.99 15.58
N ASN A 16 17.89 -0.67 15.25
CA ASN A 16 18.91 -1.66 14.96
C ASN A 16 19.41 -2.33 16.25
N ARG A 17 20.31 -3.31 16.11
CA ARG A 17 20.82 -4.09 17.25
C ARG A 17 21.71 -3.29 18.20
N ALA A 18 22.23 -2.15 17.75
CA ALA A 18 22.97 -1.22 18.59
C ALA A 18 22.05 -0.26 19.38
N GLY A 19 20.73 -0.36 19.17
CA GLY A 19 19.75 0.52 19.81
C GLY A 19 19.56 1.85 19.08
N GLU A 20 20.07 2.00 17.88
CA GLU A 20 20.00 3.21 17.07
C GLU A 20 18.82 3.18 16.12
N LEU A 21 18.24 4.35 15.85
CA LEU A 21 17.19 4.51 14.86
C LEU A 21 17.79 4.48 13.46
N GLU A 22 17.35 3.53 12.64
CA GLU A 22 17.81 3.31 11.27
C GLU A 22 16.65 3.43 10.29
N LEU A 23 16.86 4.15 9.17
CA LEU A 23 15.96 4.14 8.04
C LEU A 23 16.36 2.99 7.10
N ARG A 24 15.47 2.02 6.92
CA ARG A 24 15.63 0.94 5.94
C ARG A 24 14.78 1.19 4.72
N LYS A 25 15.36 0.99 3.55
CA LYS A 25 14.66 1.00 2.27
C LYS A 25 14.44 -0.42 1.77
N TYR A 26 13.44 -0.58 0.93
CA TYR A 26 13.23 -1.83 0.21
C TYR A 26 14.38 -2.05 -0.78
N GLY A 27 14.72 -3.29 -1.02
CA GLY A 27 15.83 -3.65 -1.91
C GLY A 27 15.51 -4.95 -2.68
N ASN A 28 16.47 -5.38 -3.50
CA ASN A 28 16.39 -6.63 -4.26
C ASN A 28 17.66 -7.49 -4.10
N THR A 29 18.54 -7.14 -3.16
CA THR A 29 19.77 -7.89 -2.91
C THR A 29 19.56 -8.83 -1.73
N PRO A 30 19.58 -10.16 -1.91
CA PRO A 30 19.40 -11.10 -0.84
C PRO A 30 20.60 -11.10 0.12
N VAL A 31 20.33 -11.02 1.42
CA VAL A 31 21.35 -11.15 2.47
C VAL A 31 21.67 -12.61 2.76
N LEU A 32 20.74 -13.53 2.46
CA LEU A 32 20.89 -14.95 2.68
C LEU A 32 20.10 -15.74 1.65
N THR A 33 20.69 -16.86 1.21
CA THR A 33 19.98 -17.89 0.44
C THR A 33 19.57 -19.03 1.38
N VAL A 34 18.26 -19.24 1.52
CA VAL A 34 17.69 -20.29 2.36
C VAL A 34 17.49 -21.56 1.55
N GLU A 35 18.36 -22.53 1.76
CA GLU A 35 18.30 -23.82 1.10
C GLU A 35 17.20 -24.73 1.72
N ARG A 36 16.80 -25.77 0.99
CA ARG A 36 15.80 -26.74 1.48
C ARG A 36 16.19 -27.36 2.83
N LYS A 37 17.48 -27.65 3.04
CA LYS A 37 17.97 -28.23 4.30
C LYS A 37 17.82 -27.33 5.52
N HIS A 38 17.64 -26.02 5.32
CA HIS A 38 17.47 -25.04 6.39
C HIS A 38 15.99 -24.84 6.77
N ARG A 39 15.05 -25.47 6.05
CA ARG A 39 13.61 -25.27 6.22
C ARG A 39 12.96 -26.54 6.75
N PHE A 40 12.13 -26.40 7.77
CA PHE A 40 11.26 -27.47 8.27
C PHE A 40 9.94 -27.49 7.50
N THR A 41 9.34 -26.31 7.33
CA THR A 41 8.14 -26.09 6.54
C THR A 41 8.35 -24.87 5.67
N SER A 42 7.71 -24.85 4.51
CA SER A 42 7.69 -23.66 3.67
C SER A 42 6.48 -23.68 2.74
N SER A 43 5.84 -22.53 2.62
CA SER A 43 4.77 -22.27 1.68
C SER A 43 5.09 -20.98 0.94
N PHE A 44 4.92 -20.97 -0.37
CA PHE A 44 5.17 -19.83 -1.23
C PHE A 44 3.90 -19.53 -2.02
N SER A 45 3.60 -18.25 -2.18
CA SER A 45 2.53 -17.83 -3.06
C SER A 45 2.94 -17.99 -4.53
N ASP A 46 1.96 -18.18 -5.38
CA ASP A 46 2.12 -18.26 -6.84
C ASP A 46 2.19 -16.88 -7.52
N PHE A 47 2.06 -15.82 -6.75
CA PHE A 47 2.10 -14.45 -7.23
C PHE A 47 3.26 -13.65 -6.63
N ILE A 48 3.60 -12.55 -7.27
CA ILE A 48 4.59 -11.58 -6.82
C ILE A 48 3.85 -10.33 -6.36
N THR A 49 4.16 -9.85 -5.15
CA THR A 49 3.70 -8.54 -4.67
C THR A 49 4.60 -7.46 -5.25
N ARG A 50 4.03 -6.53 -6.00
CA ARG A 50 4.72 -5.36 -6.54
C ARG A 50 3.82 -4.13 -6.51
N TYR A 51 4.43 -2.97 -6.40
CA TYR A 51 3.74 -1.69 -6.40
C TYR A 51 4.06 -0.93 -7.68
N THR A 52 3.03 -0.45 -8.35
CA THR A 52 3.14 0.33 -9.60
C THR A 52 2.46 1.68 -9.50
N ALA A 53 1.79 1.95 -8.40
CA ALA A 53 1.14 3.23 -8.17
C ALA A 53 1.21 3.66 -6.71
N VAL A 54 1.11 4.96 -6.50
CA VAL A 54 0.99 5.62 -5.19
C VAL A 54 -0.23 6.51 -5.22
N SER A 55 -1.02 6.50 -4.16
CA SER A 55 -2.12 7.43 -3.95
C SER A 55 -1.95 8.17 -2.63
N SER A 56 -2.27 9.47 -2.64
CA SER A 56 -2.24 10.32 -1.46
C SER A 56 -3.50 11.19 -1.44
N THR A 57 -4.06 11.43 -0.26
CA THR A 57 -5.19 12.33 -0.10
C THR A 57 -4.67 13.68 0.40
N ASN A 58 -4.89 14.73 -0.39
CA ASN A 58 -4.55 16.09 0.00
C ASN A 58 -5.79 16.76 0.61
N LEU A 59 -5.74 17.02 1.89
CA LEU A 59 -6.85 17.63 2.63
C LEU A 59 -7.03 19.12 2.33
N ARG A 60 -5.97 19.79 1.90
CA ARG A 60 -6.01 21.22 1.61
C ARG A 60 -6.68 21.51 0.27
N THR A 61 -6.39 20.69 -0.74
CA THR A 61 -7.00 20.80 -2.08
C THR A 61 -8.24 19.95 -2.22
N GLN A 62 -8.52 19.07 -1.25
CA GLN A 62 -9.59 18.06 -1.29
C GLN A 62 -9.52 17.12 -2.51
N ILE A 63 -8.33 16.97 -3.08
CA ILE A 63 -8.08 16.12 -4.25
C ILE A 63 -7.34 14.88 -3.79
N ALA A 64 -7.80 13.71 -4.25
CA ALA A 64 -7.04 12.48 -4.19
C ALA A 64 -6.03 12.48 -5.34
N GLU A 65 -4.74 12.49 -5.01
CA GLU A 65 -3.65 12.44 -5.97
C GLU A 65 -3.31 10.97 -6.26
N TYR A 66 -3.10 10.65 -7.52
CA TYR A 66 -2.77 9.29 -7.97
C TYR A 66 -1.65 9.36 -9.01
N TYR A 67 -0.56 8.67 -8.73
CA TYR A 67 0.63 8.59 -9.57
C TYR A 67 0.94 7.12 -9.86
N ALA A 68 1.15 6.79 -11.12
CA ALA A 68 1.39 5.41 -11.54
C ALA A 68 2.52 5.33 -12.56
N LEU A 69 3.22 4.19 -12.55
CA LEU A 69 4.13 3.78 -13.60
C LEU A 69 3.34 3.30 -14.83
N ASP A 70 4.00 3.25 -15.97
CA ASP A 70 3.48 2.63 -17.18
C ASP A 70 4.30 1.34 -17.47
N PRO A 71 3.66 0.16 -17.45
CA PRO A 71 2.24 -0.13 -17.18
C PRO A 71 1.87 -0.11 -15.68
N ASP A 72 0.65 0.36 -15.37
CA ASP A 72 0.08 0.29 -14.02
C ASP A 72 -0.69 -1.04 -13.85
N ASP A 73 0.05 -2.10 -13.63
CA ASP A 73 -0.43 -3.48 -13.53
C ASP A 73 -0.17 -4.13 -12.17
N GLY A 74 0.31 -3.35 -11.20
CA GLY A 74 0.59 -3.79 -9.83
C GLY A 74 -0.38 -3.25 -8.79
N LEU A 75 0.08 -3.18 -7.56
CA LEU A 75 -0.66 -2.64 -6.42
C LEU A 75 -0.47 -1.12 -6.32
N THR A 76 -1.49 -0.47 -5.78
CA THR A 76 -1.39 0.93 -5.36
C THR A 76 -1.03 1.01 -3.89
N MET A 77 0.03 1.74 -3.56
CA MET A 77 0.36 2.10 -2.18
C MET A 77 -0.47 3.32 -1.79
N ASN A 78 -1.41 3.13 -0.87
CA ASN A 78 -2.18 4.24 -0.34
C ASN A 78 -1.45 4.86 0.86
N LEU A 79 -0.97 6.09 0.69
CA LEU A 79 -0.30 6.87 1.75
C LEU A 79 -1.32 7.54 2.69
N GLY A 80 -2.61 7.57 2.31
CA GLY A 80 -3.64 8.27 3.05
C GLY A 80 -3.35 9.76 3.14
N VAL A 81 -3.65 10.33 4.30
CA VAL A 81 -3.34 11.72 4.62
C VAL A 81 -1.97 11.80 5.28
N ASN A 82 -0.94 12.07 4.51
CA ASN A 82 0.38 12.33 5.06
C ASN A 82 0.59 13.84 5.25
N PRO A 83 0.79 14.33 6.48
CA PRO A 83 0.97 15.77 6.76
C PRO A 83 2.10 16.43 5.96
N LEU A 84 3.15 15.67 5.62
CA LEU A 84 4.30 16.19 4.86
C LEU A 84 3.99 16.40 3.37
N LEU A 85 2.92 15.79 2.86
CA LEU A 85 2.44 15.92 1.48
C LEU A 85 1.29 16.93 1.33
N GLN A 86 0.89 17.61 2.43
CA GLN A 86 -0.23 18.58 2.39
C GLN A 86 0.20 19.97 1.93
N PHE A 87 1.49 20.27 1.95
CA PHE A 87 2.05 21.61 1.72
C PHE A 87 2.91 21.63 0.46
N GLY A 88 3.22 22.83 0.00
CA GLY A 88 4.04 23.05 -1.19
C GLY A 88 3.22 23.19 -2.47
N LEU A 89 3.95 23.48 -3.56
CA LEU A 89 3.38 23.53 -4.90
C LEU A 89 2.97 22.12 -5.36
N GLU A 90 2.01 22.05 -6.26
CA GLU A 90 1.54 20.79 -6.84
C GLU A 90 2.69 19.99 -7.46
N GLU A 91 3.55 20.65 -8.21
CA GLU A 91 4.74 20.05 -8.82
C GLU A 91 5.69 19.43 -7.78
N THR A 92 5.90 20.11 -6.64
CA THR A 92 6.74 19.56 -5.56
C THR A 92 6.13 18.31 -4.95
N ARG A 93 4.81 18.30 -4.72
CA ARG A 93 4.11 17.12 -4.18
C ARG A 93 4.17 15.96 -5.17
N ARG A 94 3.95 16.26 -6.46
CA ARG A 94 4.07 15.29 -7.55
C ARG A 94 5.46 14.65 -7.56
N GLN A 95 6.51 15.46 -7.54
CA GLN A 95 7.89 14.97 -7.52
C GLN A 95 8.18 14.08 -6.30
N LEU A 96 7.65 14.43 -5.12
CA LEU A 96 7.78 13.59 -3.93
C LEU A 96 7.06 12.25 -4.09
N CYS A 97 5.85 12.25 -4.62
CA CYS A 97 5.10 11.00 -4.87
C CYS A 97 5.76 10.12 -5.94
N GLU A 98 6.32 10.72 -6.99
CA GLU A 98 7.10 10.00 -8.01
C GLU A 98 8.38 9.39 -7.40
N ASN A 99 9.07 10.11 -6.53
CA ASN A 99 10.24 9.57 -5.82
C ASN A 99 9.86 8.39 -4.92
N ILE A 100 8.76 8.51 -4.16
CA ILE A 100 8.23 7.40 -3.34
C ILE A 100 7.89 6.20 -4.23
N LEU A 101 7.26 6.44 -5.37
CA LEU A 101 6.89 5.38 -6.31
C LEU A 101 8.12 4.67 -6.87
N ASN A 102 9.15 5.41 -7.24
CA ASN A 102 10.41 4.85 -7.71
C ASN A 102 11.11 4.00 -6.64
N ASP A 103 11.11 4.45 -5.39
CA ASP A 103 11.65 3.66 -4.27
C ASP A 103 10.81 2.39 -4.02
N LEU A 104 9.49 2.43 -4.20
CA LEU A 104 8.61 1.28 -4.05
C LEU A 104 8.63 0.32 -5.25
N ALA A 105 9.00 0.79 -6.44
CA ALA A 105 9.07 -0.03 -7.65
C ALA A 105 10.10 -1.18 -7.54
N VAL A 106 11.05 -1.06 -6.62
CA VAL A 106 12.02 -2.12 -6.28
C VAL A 106 11.33 -3.33 -5.62
N VAL A 107 10.16 -3.13 -4.99
CA VAL A 107 9.40 -4.20 -4.32
C VAL A 107 8.87 -5.19 -5.37
N ASN A 108 9.43 -6.39 -5.35
CA ASN A 108 9.11 -7.48 -6.25
C ASN A 108 9.26 -8.80 -5.50
N TYR A 109 8.41 -9.03 -4.48
CA TYR A 109 8.59 -10.08 -3.50
C TYR A 109 7.52 -11.16 -3.60
N VAL A 110 7.96 -12.42 -3.48
CA VAL A 110 7.06 -13.55 -3.31
C VAL A 110 6.65 -13.63 -1.84
N PRO A 111 5.36 -13.57 -1.53
CA PRO A 111 4.88 -13.86 -0.18
C PRO A 111 5.18 -15.30 0.20
N PHE A 112 5.66 -15.50 1.42
CA PHE A 112 6.01 -16.83 1.94
C PHE A 112 5.72 -16.93 3.44
N ASP A 113 5.64 -18.17 3.91
CA ASP A 113 5.62 -18.57 5.31
C ASP A 113 6.53 -19.77 5.48
N SER A 114 7.52 -19.68 6.34
CA SER A 114 8.51 -20.74 6.53
C SER A 114 9.00 -20.83 7.97
N ASP A 115 9.06 -22.06 8.47
CA ASP A 115 9.80 -22.38 9.69
C ASP A 115 11.20 -22.86 9.31
N THR A 116 12.21 -22.19 9.83
CA THR A 116 13.62 -22.43 9.52
C THR A 116 14.45 -22.77 10.74
N ILE A 117 15.67 -23.22 10.50
CA ILE A 117 16.70 -23.27 11.52
C ILE A 117 16.97 -21.83 11.97
N GLY A 118 16.98 -21.61 13.28
CA GLY A 118 17.16 -20.27 13.86
C GLY A 118 18.45 -19.60 13.38
N ASN A 119 18.32 -18.44 12.77
CA ASN A 119 19.42 -17.55 12.43
C ASN A 119 19.17 -16.17 13.04
N PRO A 120 19.81 -15.87 14.18
CA PRO A 120 19.59 -14.60 14.87
C PRO A 120 20.17 -13.40 14.10
N ALA A 121 20.87 -13.62 12.98
CA ALA A 121 21.36 -12.53 12.13
C ALA A 121 20.27 -11.91 11.24
N LEU A 122 19.14 -12.57 11.07
CA LEU A 122 18.05 -12.09 10.23
C LEU A 122 17.16 -11.10 10.97
N ASP A 123 16.83 -10.00 10.29
CA ASP A 123 15.94 -8.95 10.78
C ASP A 123 14.76 -8.71 9.82
N VAL A 124 13.74 -8.00 10.32
CA VAL A 124 12.65 -7.52 9.48
C VAL A 124 13.19 -6.51 8.45
N GLY A 125 12.79 -6.68 7.19
CA GLY A 125 13.28 -5.90 6.06
C GLY A 125 14.42 -6.59 5.29
N ASP A 126 15.03 -7.66 5.83
CA ASP A 126 16.03 -8.42 5.10
C ASP A 126 15.42 -9.15 3.90
N ILE A 127 16.15 -9.17 2.80
CA ILE A 127 15.77 -9.86 1.59
C ILE A 127 16.39 -11.25 1.57
N LEU A 128 15.57 -12.23 1.25
CA LEU A 128 15.99 -13.63 1.14
C LEU A 128 15.80 -14.14 -0.29
N SER A 129 16.66 -15.05 -0.69
CA SER A 129 16.41 -15.95 -1.81
C SER A 129 16.20 -17.37 -1.27
N PHE A 130 15.47 -18.20 -2.01
CA PHE A 130 15.18 -19.57 -1.62
C PHE A 130 15.58 -20.52 -2.74
N THR A 131 16.16 -21.68 -2.37
CA THR A 131 16.54 -22.73 -3.33
C THR A 131 16.00 -24.08 -2.93
N GLY A 132 15.65 -24.88 -3.92
CA GLY A 132 15.19 -26.26 -3.76
C GLY A 132 13.74 -26.40 -3.31
N GLY A 133 13.15 -27.54 -3.56
CA GLY A 133 11.74 -27.81 -3.32
C GLY A 133 10.84 -27.02 -4.27
N GLN A 134 9.81 -26.36 -3.72
CA GLN A 134 8.88 -25.52 -4.47
C GLN A 134 9.35 -24.05 -4.61
N ALA A 135 10.56 -23.75 -4.14
CA ALA A 135 11.11 -22.41 -4.20
C ALA A 135 11.66 -22.10 -5.59
N ASP A 136 11.39 -20.90 -6.05
CA ASP A 136 11.94 -20.34 -7.29
C ASP A 136 13.17 -19.47 -6.94
N ALA A 137 14.36 -19.92 -7.31
CA ALA A 137 15.61 -19.26 -6.99
C ALA A 137 15.77 -17.88 -7.69
N THR A 138 14.94 -17.57 -8.69
CA THR A 138 14.96 -16.29 -9.40
C THR A 138 14.13 -15.22 -8.69
N LYS A 139 13.38 -15.60 -7.66
CA LYS A 139 12.50 -14.69 -6.93
C LYS A 139 13.06 -14.37 -5.55
N TYR A 140 12.73 -13.19 -5.09
CA TYR A 140 13.13 -12.67 -3.79
C TYR A 140 11.93 -12.55 -2.85
N ALA A 141 12.22 -12.57 -1.57
CA ALA A 141 11.22 -12.38 -0.53
C ALA A 141 11.78 -11.48 0.58
N CYS A 142 10.96 -10.57 1.08
CA CYS A 142 11.34 -9.68 2.18
C CYS A 142 10.76 -10.20 3.48
N ILE A 143 11.54 -10.23 4.54
CA ILE A 143 11.03 -10.60 5.87
C ILE A 143 10.15 -9.47 6.40
N THR A 144 8.85 -9.70 6.50
CA THR A 144 7.90 -8.77 7.11
C THR A 144 7.56 -9.14 8.55
N SER A 145 7.81 -10.39 8.95
CA SER A 145 7.64 -10.87 10.30
C SER A 145 8.71 -11.91 10.62
N ASN A 146 9.32 -11.77 11.78
CA ASN A 146 10.39 -12.66 12.26
C ASN A 146 10.13 -13.02 13.73
N THR A 147 9.98 -14.30 14.03
CA THR A 147 9.78 -14.80 15.39
C THR A 147 10.80 -15.89 15.68
N ILE A 148 11.66 -15.65 16.66
CA ILE A 148 12.69 -16.60 17.10
C ILE A 148 12.26 -17.18 18.46
N LYS A 149 12.25 -18.52 18.55
CA LYS A 149 12.05 -19.23 19.81
C LYS A 149 13.39 -19.79 20.28
N ILE A 150 13.79 -19.42 21.51
CA ILE A 150 15.03 -19.95 22.12
C ILE A 150 14.89 -21.46 22.29
N GLY A 151 15.85 -22.19 21.73
CA GLY A 151 15.80 -23.66 21.70
C GLY A 151 14.78 -24.25 20.72
N GLY A 152 14.19 -23.42 19.85
CA GLY A 152 13.16 -23.81 18.89
C GLY A 152 13.45 -23.34 17.47
N ARG A 153 12.38 -23.29 16.67
CA ARG A 153 12.43 -22.85 15.28
C ARG A 153 12.29 -21.35 15.17
N GLN A 154 12.78 -20.81 14.07
CA GLN A 154 12.51 -19.45 13.65
C GLN A 154 11.40 -19.46 12.61
N SER A 155 10.33 -18.72 12.86
CA SER A 155 9.26 -18.52 11.89
C SER A 155 9.45 -17.16 11.20
N ILE A 156 9.60 -17.21 9.88
CA ILE A 156 9.78 -16.03 9.03
C ILE A 156 8.67 -15.97 7.99
N LYS A 157 8.17 -14.75 7.74
CA LYS A 157 7.07 -14.53 6.81
C LYS A 157 7.30 -13.29 5.96
N CYS A 158 6.82 -13.37 4.71
CA CYS A 158 6.58 -12.22 3.85
C CYS A 158 5.09 -12.13 3.58
N VAL A 159 4.45 -11.09 4.10
CA VAL A 159 3.04 -10.82 3.83
C VAL A 159 2.92 -9.96 2.59
N GLY A 160 2.09 -10.36 1.64
CA GLY A 160 1.88 -9.63 0.40
C GLY A 160 0.48 -9.82 -0.16
N LYS A 161 0.17 -9.05 -1.20
CA LYS A 161 -1.12 -9.09 -1.90
C LYS A 161 -0.92 -9.44 -3.37
N ASN A 162 -1.91 -10.14 -3.94
CA ASN A 162 -1.89 -10.49 -5.35
C ASN A 162 -2.26 -9.26 -6.22
N PRO A 163 -1.36 -8.78 -7.09
CA PRO A 163 -1.65 -7.67 -8.00
C PRO A 163 -2.82 -7.93 -8.94
N LYS A 164 -3.02 -9.17 -9.39
CA LYS A 164 -4.13 -9.54 -10.28
C LYS A 164 -5.50 -9.28 -9.68
N LEU A 165 -5.65 -9.42 -8.35
CA LEU A 165 -6.89 -9.08 -7.66
C LEU A 165 -7.15 -7.56 -7.65
N SER A 166 -6.08 -6.77 -7.70
CA SER A 166 -6.18 -5.30 -7.80
C SER A 166 -6.54 -4.86 -9.22
N GLN A 167 -6.10 -5.59 -10.25
CA GLN A 167 -6.43 -5.30 -11.65
C GLN A 167 -7.90 -5.56 -11.99
N ALA A 168 -8.57 -6.45 -11.25
CA ALA A 168 -10.00 -6.70 -11.41
C ALA A 168 -10.87 -5.49 -11.04
N LYS A 169 -10.32 -4.51 -10.30
CA LYS A 169 -10.99 -3.25 -10.01
C LYS A 169 -10.85 -2.30 -11.20
N SER A 170 -11.96 -1.80 -11.70
CA SER A 170 -11.97 -0.84 -12.81
C SER A 170 -11.22 0.45 -12.43
N LYS A 171 -10.80 1.25 -13.45
CA LYS A 171 -10.22 2.56 -13.20
C LYS A 171 -11.15 3.47 -12.38
N ASN A 172 -12.47 3.29 -12.52
CA ASN A 172 -13.47 4.00 -11.73
C ASN A 172 -13.39 3.65 -10.24
N ASP A 173 -13.07 2.40 -9.87
CA ASP A 173 -12.95 2.01 -8.47
C ASP A 173 -11.76 2.66 -7.75
N LYS A 174 -10.71 3.02 -8.48
CA LYS A 174 -9.56 3.77 -7.95
C LYS A 174 -9.95 5.19 -7.57
N ASN A 175 -10.75 5.85 -8.41
CA ASN A 175 -11.32 7.17 -8.11
C ASN A 175 -12.35 7.09 -6.97
N ILE A 176 -13.16 6.04 -6.95
CA ILE A 176 -14.14 5.78 -5.89
C ILE A 176 -13.43 5.53 -4.55
N SER A 177 -12.29 4.84 -4.52
CA SER A 177 -11.52 4.62 -3.29
C SER A 177 -11.00 5.95 -2.71
N GLY A 178 -10.58 6.89 -3.54
CA GLY A 178 -10.21 8.23 -3.11
C GLY A 178 -11.42 9.01 -2.56
N LEU A 179 -12.56 8.89 -3.21
CA LEU A 179 -13.81 9.52 -2.78
C LEU A 179 -14.33 8.92 -1.46
N LEU A 180 -14.28 7.59 -1.31
CA LEU A 180 -14.64 6.90 -0.07
C LEU A 180 -13.74 7.32 1.10
N ALA A 181 -12.45 7.48 0.87
CA ALA A 181 -11.54 7.98 1.90
C ALA A 181 -11.87 9.43 2.33
N GLN A 182 -12.37 10.28 1.42
CA GLN A 182 -12.84 11.62 1.74
C GLN A 182 -14.17 11.61 2.50
N ILE A 183 -15.07 10.68 2.19
CA ILE A 183 -16.33 10.47 2.91
C ILE A 183 -16.06 9.97 4.33
N GLU A 184 -15.19 8.97 4.50
CA GLU A 184 -14.79 8.44 5.80
C GLU A 184 -14.08 9.48 6.66
N ALA A 185 -13.35 10.41 6.03
CA ALA A 185 -12.75 11.56 6.72
C ALA A 185 -13.75 12.65 7.11
N GLY A 186 -15.05 12.45 6.84
CA GLY A 186 -16.12 13.38 7.17
C GLY A 186 -16.11 14.70 6.39
N LYS A 187 -15.39 14.73 5.24
CA LYS A 187 -15.20 15.94 4.43
C LYS A 187 -16.21 16.11 3.31
N ILE A 188 -16.83 15.02 2.88
CA ILE A 188 -17.93 15.04 1.92
C ILE A 188 -19.17 14.58 2.67
N GLY A 189 -20.08 15.51 2.89
CA GLY A 189 -21.43 15.20 3.36
C GLY A 189 -22.24 14.60 2.22
N ILE A 190 -22.72 13.37 2.38
CA ILE A 190 -23.68 12.79 1.44
C ILE A 190 -25.08 13.13 1.96
N HIS A 191 -25.78 13.98 1.22
CA HIS A 191 -27.17 14.29 1.52
C HIS A 191 -28.07 13.54 0.54
N THR A 192 -28.95 12.69 1.07
CA THR A 192 -29.97 12.00 0.28
C THR A 192 -31.28 12.77 0.33
N PHE A 193 -31.84 13.08 -0.81
CA PHE A 193 -33.11 13.75 -0.94
C PHE A 193 -34.11 12.80 -1.60
N THR A 194 -35.24 12.59 -0.95
CA THR A 194 -36.29 11.74 -1.48
C THR A 194 -37.59 12.52 -1.56
N ASN A 195 -38.28 12.43 -2.69
CA ASN A 195 -39.64 12.93 -2.80
C ASN A 195 -40.62 11.81 -2.42
N ALA A 196 -41.27 11.94 -1.26
CA ALA A 196 -42.28 11.00 -0.78
C ALA A 196 -43.72 11.39 -1.23
N SER A 197 -43.87 12.51 -1.95
CA SER A 197 -45.16 12.96 -2.44
C SER A 197 -45.53 12.28 -3.76
N ALA A 198 -46.79 11.88 -3.91
CA ALA A 198 -47.27 11.39 -5.18
C ALA A 198 -47.35 12.54 -6.20
N PHE A 199 -46.89 12.31 -7.40
CA PHE A 199 -46.98 13.28 -8.53
C PHE A 199 -47.53 12.56 -9.77
N THR A 200 -48.19 13.33 -10.63
CA THR A 200 -48.72 12.84 -11.86
C THR A 200 -47.83 13.36 -12.99
N VAL A 201 -47.39 12.44 -13.85
CA VAL A 201 -46.64 12.79 -15.06
C VAL A 201 -47.62 13.01 -16.20
N ALA A 202 -47.56 14.21 -16.80
CA ALA A 202 -48.37 14.59 -17.96
C ALA A 202 -47.43 15.09 -19.07
N ASP A 203 -47.98 15.49 -20.22
CA ASP A 203 -47.21 16.02 -21.35
C ASP A 203 -46.55 17.38 -21.10
N VAL A 204 -46.56 17.86 -19.88
CA VAL A 204 -45.95 19.12 -19.45
C VAL A 204 -44.86 18.83 -18.40
N ASP A 205 -43.76 19.56 -18.48
CA ASP A 205 -42.66 19.45 -17.52
C ASP A 205 -43.16 19.57 -16.06
N THR A 206 -42.96 18.50 -15.30
CA THR A 206 -43.34 18.44 -13.89
C THR A 206 -42.11 18.45 -13.01
N LYS A 207 -42.02 19.46 -12.11
CA LYS A 207 -40.91 19.55 -11.15
C LYS A 207 -41.05 18.48 -10.07
N ILE A 208 -40.18 17.47 -10.11
CA ILE A 208 -40.21 16.31 -9.20
C ILE A 208 -39.50 16.62 -7.88
N ILE A 209 -38.33 17.23 -7.95
CA ILE A 209 -37.51 17.62 -6.79
C ILE A 209 -36.95 19.01 -7.01
N SER A 210 -36.96 19.83 -5.96
CA SER A 210 -36.21 21.08 -5.88
C SER A 210 -35.29 21.03 -4.66
N ILE A 211 -34.02 21.24 -4.87
CA ILE A 211 -33.01 21.22 -3.79
C ILE A 211 -32.38 22.62 -3.76
N GLU A 212 -32.49 23.26 -2.61
CA GLU A 212 -31.84 24.55 -2.33
C GLU A 212 -30.77 24.28 -1.26
N PHE A 213 -29.54 24.72 -1.51
CA PHE A 213 -28.48 24.65 -0.50
C PHE A 213 -27.80 26.00 -0.38
N ALA A 214 -27.55 26.37 0.87
CA ALA A 214 -26.67 27.48 1.16
C ALA A 214 -25.25 26.91 1.34
N THR A 215 -24.30 27.39 0.54
CA THR A 215 -22.88 27.14 0.78
C THR A 215 -22.41 28.11 1.83
N THR A 216 -22.02 27.60 2.98
CA THR A 216 -21.25 28.40 3.92
C THR A 216 -19.78 28.28 3.46
N GLU A 217 -19.34 29.30 2.71
CA GLU A 217 -17.90 29.45 2.52
C GLU A 217 -17.26 29.86 3.84
N ALA A 218 -16.18 29.20 4.16
CA ALA A 218 -15.23 29.65 5.17
C ALA A 218 -14.04 30.31 4.49
#